data_2f45e5c0318f9f281c17de6bc8f0f930
#
_entry.id   2f45e5c0318f9f281c17de6bc8f0f930
#
_cell.length_a   1.000
_cell.length_b   1.000
_cell.length_c   1.000
_cell.angle_alpha   90.00
_cell.angle_beta   90.00
_cell.angle_gamma   90.00
#
_symmetry.space_group_name_H-M   'P 1'
#
loop_
_entity.id
_entity.type
_entity.pdbx_description
1 polymer ?
#
loop_
_entity_poly.entity_id
_entity_poly.type
_entity_poly.pdbx_seq_one_letter_code
_entity_poly.pdbx_strand_id
1 'polypeptide(L)'
;SMLVVESKQWGSDPNRMPKIEIRGKTSVVGLKTEFENDPNQPLFILDGVESTLETIINLNMDRVANVTILKDASTAIYGSKAANGVIVVETKSPESGQLRLSYSGNYGVSFADLSDYNLMNASEKLEFELLAGRYSPIEGYEGFVDKLQKMQDYYIRLKEVLRGVDTYWLGEPLRTVFNHSHNLYIDGGDKAMRY
;
A
#
# COMPACT_ATOMS: atom_id res chain seq x y z
N SER A 1 5.47 -11.01 -20.93
CA SER A 1 5.90 -10.18 -19.82
C SER A 1 4.85 -10.18 -18.73
N MET A 2 5.25 -10.33 -17.51
CA MET A 2 4.40 -10.12 -16.33
C MET A 2 4.52 -8.63 -15.95
N LEU A 3 3.41 -7.97 -15.73
CA LEU A 3 3.36 -6.59 -15.28
C LEU A 3 2.85 -6.56 -13.84
N VAL A 4 3.65 -6.05 -12.93
CA VAL A 4 3.20 -5.72 -11.58
C VAL A 4 2.82 -4.25 -11.60
N VAL A 5 1.55 -3.97 -11.39
CA VAL A 5 1.00 -2.61 -11.43
C VAL A 5 0.74 -2.16 -10.01
N GLU A 6 1.49 -1.19 -9.54
CA GLU A 6 1.12 -0.44 -8.35
C GLU A 6 -0.07 0.45 -8.66
N SER A 7 -1.08 0.40 -7.83
CA SER A 7 -2.27 1.21 -8.04
C SER A 7 -2.00 2.67 -7.68
N LYS A 8 -1.82 3.52 -8.70
CA LYS A 8 -1.68 4.97 -8.51
C LYS A 8 -2.92 5.64 -7.89
N GLN A 9 -4.04 4.95 -7.84
CA GLN A 9 -5.30 5.47 -7.32
C GLN A 9 -5.30 5.63 -5.79
N TRP A 10 -4.40 4.93 -5.10
CA TRP A 10 -4.36 4.86 -3.64
C TRP A 10 -3.01 5.30 -3.06
N GLY A 11 -2.15 5.89 -3.87
CA GLY A 11 -0.81 6.31 -3.47
C GLY A 11 0.10 5.13 -3.11
N SER A 12 1.06 5.38 -2.25
CA SER A 12 2.06 4.40 -1.78
C SER A 12 1.60 3.67 -0.52
N ASP A 13 0.33 3.26 -0.44
CA ASP A 13 -0.15 2.51 0.74
C ASP A 13 0.53 1.13 0.80
N PRO A 14 1.44 0.89 1.77
CA PRO A 14 2.19 -0.36 1.85
C PRO A 14 1.34 -1.57 2.26
N ASN A 15 0.12 -1.33 2.74
CA ASN A 15 -0.80 -2.40 3.15
C ASN A 15 -1.68 -2.91 2.01
N ARG A 16 -1.58 -2.30 0.83
CA ARG A 16 -2.34 -2.76 -0.32
C ARG A 16 -1.56 -3.74 -1.16
N MET A 17 -2.23 -4.82 -1.51
CA MET A 17 -1.67 -5.83 -2.39
C MET A 17 -1.42 -5.25 -3.77
N PRO A 18 -0.24 -5.54 -4.38
CA PRO A 18 0.05 -5.17 -5.74
C PRO A 18 -0.92 -5.88 -6.70
N LYS A 19 -1.25 -5.20 -7.78
CA LYS A 19 -2.03 -5.81 -8.85
C LYS A 19 -1.08 -6.53 -9.81
N ILE A 20 -1.33 -7.82 -10.03
CA ILE A 20 -0.55 -8.64 -10.96
C ILE A 20 -1.37 -8.86 -12.23
N GLU A 21 -0.84 -8.43 -13.38
CA GLU A 21 -1.44 -8.64 -14.68
C GLU A 21 -0.44 -9.39 -15.60
N ILE A 22 -0.88 -10.48 -16.21
CA ILE A 22 -0.03 -11.27 -17.13
C ILE A 22 -0.34 -10.99 -18.60
N ARG A 23 -1.63 -10.78 -18.92
CA ARG A 23 -2.12 -10.58 -20.31
C ARG A 23 -2.71 -9.21 -20.57
N GLY A 24 -2.67 -8.30 -19.63
CA GLY A 24 -3.39 -7.02 -19.70
C GLY A 24 -4.85 -7.16 -19.28
N LYS A 25 -5.63 -6.10 -19.50
CA LYS A 25 -7.03 -6.06 -19.07
C LYS A 25 -7.92 -6.69 -20.13
N THR A 26 -8.56 -7.79 -19.79
CA THR A 26 -9.55 -8.47 -20.65
C THR A 26 -10.98 -8.05 -20.34
N SER A 27 -11.23 -7.43 -19.18
CA SER A 27 -12.55 -6.93 -18.79
C SER A 27 -12.65 -5.41 -18.86
N VAL A 28 -13.84 -4.91 -19.18
CA VAL A 28 -14.18 -3.49 -19.14
C VAL A 28 -14.15 -3.01 -17.69
N VAL A 29 -13.33 -2.01 -17.44
CA VAL A 29 -13.09 -1.44 -16.11
C VAL A 29 -14.35 -0.77 -15.58
N GLY A 30 -14.76 -1.08 -14.38
CA GLY A 30 -15.83 -0.38 -13.65
C GLY A 30 -16.36 -1.10 -12.41
N LEU A 31 -16.17 -2.41 -12.33
CA LEU A 31 -16.81 -3.26 -11.31
C LEU A 31 -15.89 -3.68 -10.15
N LYS A 32 -14.80 -2.96 -9.91
CA LYS A 32 -13.80 -3.31 -8.88
C LYS A 32 -14.33 -3.34 -7.45
N THR A 33 -15.45 -2.68 -7.19
CA THR A 33 -16.03 -2.59 -5.84
C THR A 33 -17.04 -3.70 -5.53
N GLU A 34 -17.47 -4.46 -6.55
CA GLU A 34 -18.52 -5.47 -6.39
C GLU A 34 -17.99 -6.90 -6.36
N PHE A 35 -16.72 -7.13 -6.75
CA PHE A 35 -16.14 -8.47 -6.74
C PHE A 35 -14.97 -8.55 -5.76
N GLU A 36 -15.05 -9.50 -4.88
CA GLU A 36 -14.01 -9.85 -3.88
C GLU A 36 -12.68 -10.26 -4.55
N ASN A 37 -12.74 -10.67 -5.82
CA ASN A 37 -11.58 -11.02 -6.66
C ASN A 37 -11.58 -10.20 -7.95
N ASP A 38 -10.43 -9.58 -8.28
CA ASP A 38 -10.25 -8.87 -9.56
C ASP A 38 -10.37 -9.88 -10.73
N PRO A 39 -11.33 -9.72 -11.65
CA PRO A 39 -11.54 -10.66 -12.76
C PRO A 39 -10.36 -10.74 -13.74
N ASN A 40 -9.40 -9.81 -13.67
CA ASN A 40 -8.18 -9.82 -14.50
C ASN A 40 -6.98 -10.46 -13.78
N GLN A 41 -7.16 -10.94 -12.56
CA GLN A 41 -6.10 -11.57 -11.79
C GLN A 41 -5.77 -12.95 -12.37
N PRO A 42 -4.49 -13.35 -12.43
CA PRO A 42 -4.11 -14.71 -12.80
C PRO A 42 -4.56 -15.70 -11.71
N LEU A 43 -4.72 -16.95 -12.10
CA LEU A 43 -4.93 -18.04 -11.17
C LEU A 43 -3.63 -18.37 -10.44
N PHE A 44 -3.69 -18.51 -9.13
CA PHE A 44 -2.55 -18.92 -8.30
C PHE A 44 -2.68 -20.38 -7.89
N ILE A 45 -1.63 -21.15 -8.10
CA ILE A 45 -1.52 -22.54 -7.67
C ILE A 45 -0.32 -22.67 -6.74
N LEU A 46 -0.54 -23.19 -5.56
CA LEU A 46 0.51 -23.50 -4.59
C LEU A 46 0.53 -25.02 -4.35
N ASP A 47 1.64 -25.67 -4.68
CA ASP A 47 1.83 -27.11 -4.56
C ASP A 47 0.70 -27.94 -5.18
N GLY A 48 0.17 -27.48 -6.33
CA GLY A 48 -0.92 -28.14 -7.05
C GLY A 48 -2.32 -27.77 -6.61
N VAL A 49 -2.49 -26.93 -5.58
CA VAL A 49 -3.78 -26.50 -5.04
C VAL A 49 -4.04 -25.03 -5.37
N GLU A 50 -5.28 -24.69 -5.75
CA GLU A 50 -5.70 -23.31 -5.97
C GLU A 50 -5.52 -22.49 -4.69
N SER A 51 -4.90 -21.33 -4.81
CA SER A 51 -4.55 -20.45 -3.70
C SER A 51 -4.87 -19.00 -4.02
N THR A 52 -4.71 -18.12 -3.04
CA THR A 52 -4.93 -16.67 -3.20
C THR A 52 -3.62 -15.92 -3.34
N LEU A 53 -3.66 -14.71 -3.93
CA LEU A 53 -2.50 -13.82 -3.98
C LEU A 53 -1.96 -13.53 -2.58
N GLU A 54 -2.84 -13.33 -1.60
CA GLU A 54 -2.48 -13.07 -0.21
C GLU A 54 -1.64 -14.21 0.38
N THR A 55 -2.06 -15.46 0.15
CA THR A 55 -1.33 -16.65 0.60
C THR A 55 0.06 -16.70 -0.02
N ILE A 56 0.18 -16.37 -1.31
CA ILE A 56 1.49 -16.38 -2.02
C ILE A 56 2.40 -15.27 -1.51
N ILE A 57 1.88 -14.06 -1.27
CA ILE A 57 2.68 -12.94 -0.75
C ILE A 57 3.15 -13.21 0.68
N ASN A 58 2.32 -13.85 1.50
CA ASN A 58 2.65 -14.18 2.88
C ASN A 58 3.54 -15.43 3.00
N LEU A 59 3.76 -16.16 1.88
CA LEU A 59 4.63 -17.32 1.86
C LEU A 59 6.08 -16.88 2.09
N ASN A 60 6.78 -17.58 3.00
CA ASN A 60 8.22 -17.37 3.16
C ASN A 60 8.96 -17.78 1.88
N MET A 61 9.64 -16.82 1.25
CA MET A 61 10.38 -17.03 -0.01
C MET A 61 11.49 -18.06 0.12
N ASP A 62 12.03 -18.28 1.32
CA ASP A 62 13.05 -19.33 1.56
C ASP A 62 12.51 -20.74 1.32
N ARG A 63 11.18 -20.91 1.39
CA ARG A 63 10.49 -22.17 1.12
C ARG A 63 10.18 -22.40 -0.36
N VAL A 64 10.24 -21.36 -1.17
CA VAL A 64 9.94 -21.48 -2.61
C VAL A 64 11.08 -22.18 -3.32
N ALA A 65 10.74 -23.26 -4.05
CA ALA A 65 11.67 -23.98 -4.91
C ALA A 65 11.62 -23.41 -6.32
N ASN A 66 10.42 -23.18 -6.84
CA ASN A 66 10.20 -22.73 -8.21
C ASN A 66 8.93 -21.88 -8.34
N VAL A 67 8.96 -20.91 -9.27
CA VAL A 67 7.79 -20.14 -9.68
C VAL A 67 7.68 -20.21 -11.19
N THR A 68 6.61 -20.82 -11.68
CA THR A 68 6.34 -20.98 -13.10
C THR A 68 5.14 -20.15 -13.52
N ILE A 69 5.30 -19.35 -14.57
CA ILE A 69 4.20 -18.56 -15.15
C ILE A 69 3.74 -19.23 -16.43
N LEU A 70 2.52 -19.74 -16.42
CA LEU A 70 1.88 -20.38 -17.55
C LEU A 70 1.02 -19.40 -18.32
N LYS A 71 1.10 -19.45 -19.65
CA LYS A 71 0.35 -18.59 -20.58
C LYS A 71 -0.15 -19.43 -21.75
N ASP A 72 -1.22 -18.94 -22.37
CA ASP A 72 -1.75 -19.52 -23.61
C ASP A 72 -2.17 -20.99 -23.46
N ALA A 73 -1.77 -21.85 -24.37
CA ALA A 73 -2.16 -23.26 -24.40
C ALA A 73 -1.82 -24.02 -23.11
N SER A 74 -0.76 -23.63 -22.40
CA SER A 74 -0.33 -24.28 -21.15
C SER A 74 -1.31 -24.06 -20.00
N THR A 75 -2.22 -23.09 -20.09
CA THR A 75 -3.23 -22.82 -19.06
C THR A 75 -4.48 -23.70 -19.20
N ALA A 76 -4.62 -24.40 -20.32
CA ALA A 76 -5.83 -25.19 -20.64
C ALA A 76 -6.13 -26.28 -19.58
N ILE A 77 -5.12 -26.83 -18.93
CA ILE A 77 -5.28 -27.82 -17.86
C ILE A 77 -5.99 -27.31 -16.61
N TYR A 78 -6.00 -25.97 -16.43
CA TYR A 78 -6.65 -25.30 -15.27
C TYR A 78 -8.02 -24.72 -15.61
N GLY A 79 -8.54 -24.95 -16.83
CA GLY A 79 -9.87 -24.56 -17.24
C GLY A 79 -10.09 -23.06 -17.44
N SER A 80 -11.34 -22.63 -17.35
CA SER A 80 -11.75 -21.23 -17.64
C SER A 80 -11.19 -20.21 -16.65
N LYS A 81 -10.91 -20.60 -15.40
CA LYS A 81 -10.29 -19.71 -14.40
C LYS A 81 -8.89 -19.24 -14.78
N ALA A 82 -8.22 -19.97 -15.67
CA ALA A 82 -6.86 -19.69 -16.12
C ALA A 82 -6.77 -18.74 -17.34
N ALA A 83 -7.90 -18.12 -17.73
CA ALA A 83 -7.96 -17.25 -18.91
C ALA A 83 -6.95 -16.08 -18.87
N ASN A 84 -6.63 -15.59 -17.67
CA ASN A 84 -5.68 -14.50 -17.45
C ASN A 84 -4.22 -14.99 -17.17
N GLY A 85 -3.97 -16.27 -17.34
CA GLY A 85 -2.71 -16.92 -17.01
C GLY A 85 -2.74 -17.63 -15.66
N VAL A 86 -1.71 -18.43 -15.38
CA VAL A 86 -1.56 -19.17 -14.12
C VAL A 86 -0.16 -18.92 -13.57
N ILE A 87 -0.07 -18.67 -12.29
CA ILE A 87 1.19 -18.63 -11.54
C ILE A 87 1.23 -19.87 -10.65
N VAL A 88 2.15 -20.78 -10.96
CA VAL A 88 2.38 -22.00 -10.19
C VAL A 88 3.58 -21.78 -9.30
N VAL A 89 3.38 -21.92 -8.00
CA VAL A 89 4.43 -21.86 -6.98
C VAL A 89 4.61 -23.24 -6.39
N GLU A 90 5.82 -23.71 -6.42
CA GLU A 90 6.22 -25.00 -5.85
C GLU A 90 7.13 -24.76 -4.65
N THR A 91 6.81 -25.37 -3.52
CA THR A 91 7.65 -25.29 -2.32
C THR A 91 8.74 -26.37 -2.35
N LYS A 92 9.79 -26.12 -1.58
CA LYS A 92 10.88 -27.09 -1.40
C LYS A 92 10.32 -28.32 -0.70
N SER A 93 10.55 -29.50 -1.29
CA SER A 93 10.21 -30.76 -0.64
C SER A 93 11.06 -30.98 0.61
N PRO A 94 10.48 -31.47 1.72
CA PRO A 94 11.23 -31.83 2.91
C PRO A 94 12.35 -32.82 2.57
N GLU A 95 13.55 -32.58 3.09
CA GLU A 95 14.67 -33.51 2.92
C GLU A 95 14.62 -34.60 4.00
N SER A 96 14.98 -35.85 3.61
CA SER A 96 15.13 -36.93 4.56
C SER A 96 16.35 -36.69 5.46
N GLY A 97 16.22 -36.90 6.75
CA GLY A 97 17.32 -36.74 7.70
C GLY A 97 16.84 -36.34 9.09
N GLN A 98 17.73 -35.74 9.84
CA GLN A 98 17.42 -35.25 11.18
C GLN A 98 16.39 -34.12 11.14
N LEU A 99 15.59 -34.02 12.19
CA LEU A 99 14.63 -32.91 12.35
C LEU A 99 15.38 -31.59 12.31
N ARG A 100 14.95 -30.70 11.41
CA ARG A 100 15.47 -29.33 11.29
C ARG A 100 14.39 -28.34 11.67
N LEU A 101 14.78 -27.38 12.46
CA LEU A 101 13.94 -26.28 12.88
C LEU A 101 14.50 -24.99 12.29
N SER A 102 13.72 -24.31 11.47
CA SER A 102 14.09 -23.03 10.90
C SER A 102 13.13 -21.96 11.37
N TYR A 103 13.64 -20.86 11.83
CA TYR A 103 12.88 -19.68 12.21
C TYR A 103 13.33 -18.48 11.39
N SER A 104 12.37 -17.76 10.80
CA SER A 104 12.65 -16.47 10.18
C SER A 104 11.68 -15.40 10.69
N GLY A 105 12.22 -14.22 10.97
CA GLY A 105 11.45 -13.06 11.39
C GLY A 105 11.76 -11.86 10.51
N ASN A 106 10.72 -11.24 9.97
CA ASN A 106 10.82 -10.00 9.21
C ASN A 106 10.19 -8.87 10.01
N TYR A 107 10.87 -7.74 10.05
CA TYR A 107 10.40 -6.52 10.70
C TYR A 107 10.47 -5.37 9.71
N GLY A 108 9.37 -4.65 9.56
CA GLY A 108 9.26 -3.51 8.66
C GLY A 108 8.73 -2.30 9.39
N VAL A 109 9.28 -1.13 9.09
CA VAL A 109 8.78 0.16 9.55
C VAL A 109 8.44 0.97 8.30
N SER A 110 7.18 1.42 8.21
CA SER A 110 6.71 2.28 7.13
C SER A 110 6.29 3.62 7.71
N PHE A 111 6.83 4.69 7.17
CA PHE A 111 6.47 6.06 7.52
C PHE A 111 6.30 6.87 6.24
N ALA A 112 5.47 7.91 6.32
CA ALA A 112 5.29 8.81 5.20
C ALA A 112 6.49 9.76 5.10
N ASP A 113 7.06 9.86 3.92
CA ASP A 113 8.01 10.92 3.60
C ASP A 113 7.24 12.13 3.09
N LEU A 114 7.23 13.20 3.88
CA LEU A 114 6.57 14.46 3.57
C LEU A 114 7.58 15.56 3.19
N SER A 115 8.85 15.23 3.04
CA SER A 115 9.93 16.21 2.79
C SER A 115 9.77 16.95 1.46
N ASP A 116 9.14 16.32 0.46
CA ASP A 116 8.89 16.93 -0.84
C ASP A 116 7.69 17.89 -0.85
N TYR A 117 6.86 17.86 0.20
CA TYR A 117 5.70 18.74 0.34
C TYR A 117 6.08 19.95 1.20
N ASN A 118 6.56 20.98 0.57
CA ASN A 118 6.94 22.22 1.25
C ASN A 118 5.70 23.09 1.54
N LEU A 119 4.84 22.62 2.45
CA LEU A 119 3.66 23.36 2.88
C LEU A 119 3.98 24.25 4.08
N MET A 120 3.34 25.41 4.09
CA MET A 120 3.46 26.36 5.19
C MET A 120 2.86 25.78 6.46
N ASN A 121 3.54 25.96 7.58
CA ASN A 121 2.96 25.76 8.91
C ASN A 121 1.97 26.89 9.26
N ALA A 122 1.32 26.79 10.40
CA ALA A 122 0.29 27.78 10.78
C ALA A 122 0.84 29.20 10.93
N SER A 123 2.05 29.38 11.44
CA SER A 123 2.67 30.69 11.59
C SER A 123 3.12 31.29 10.25
N GLU A 124 3.76 30.49 9.40
CA GLU A 124 4.17 30.91 8.06
C GLU A 124 2.96 31.27 7.18
N LYS A 125 1.88 30.51 7.31
CA LYS A 125 0.63 30.80 6.60
C LYS A 125 0.02 32.14 7.06
N LEU A 126 0.00 32.39 8.35
CA LEU A 126 -0.53 33.64 8.89
C LEU A 126 0.31 34.85 8.45
N GLU A 127 1.63 34.72 8.44
CA GLU A 127 2.56 35.73 7.93
C GLU A 127 2.35 35.95 6.42
N PHE A 128 2.25 34.90 5.63
CA PHE A 128 1.94 34.98 4.21
C PHE A 128 0.62 35.70 3.95
N GLU A 129 -0.44 35.36 4.69
CA GLU A 129 -1.76 36.00 4.59
C GLU A 129 -1.69 37.51 4.95
N LEU A 130 -0.86 37.86 5.92
CA LEU A 130 -0.62 39.27 6.31
C LEU A 130 0.09 40.04 5.18
N LEU A 131 1.17 39.48 4.65
CA LEU A 131 1.94 40.06 3.56
C LEU A 131 1.14 40.17 2.25
N ALA A 132 0.28 39.18 1.98
CA ALA A 132 -0.66 39.18 0.86
C ALA A 132 -1.81 40.20 0.99
N GLY A 133 -1.86 40.95 2.08
CA GLY A 133 -2.87 42.00 2.28
C GLY A 133 -4.26 41.48 2.68
N ARG A 134 -4.39 40.19 3.08
CA ARG A 134 -5.68 39.59 3.44
C ARG A 134 -6.39 40.37 4.56
N TYR A 135 -5.62 40.92 5.47
CA TYR A 135 -6.11 41.68 6.63
C TYR A 135 -6.04 43.19 6.42
N SER A 136 -5.72 43.66 5.19
CA SER A 136 -5.77 45.05 4.82
C SER A 136 -7.16 45.44 4.31
N PRO A 137 -7.61 46.69 4.50
CA PRO A 137 -8.85 47.20 3.92
C PRO A 137 -8.79 47.06 2.37
N ILE A 138 -9.96 46.79 1.78
CA ILE A 138 -10.07 46.78 0.30
C ILE A 138 -10.08 48.25 -0.16
N GLU A 139 -9.19 48.57 -1.14
CA GLU A 139 -9.11 49.89 -1.74
C GLU A 139 -10.49 50.32 -2.29
N GLY A 140 -11.00 51.47 -1.87
CA GLY A 140 -12.34 51.97 -2.23
C GLY A 140 -13.50 51.50 -1.31
N TYR A 141 -13.24 50.65 -0.32
CA TYR A 141 -14.22 50.23 0.69
C TYR A 141 -13.65 50.42 2.12
N GLU A 142 -13.05 51.53 2.38
CA GLU A 142 -12.37 51.82 3.66
C GLU A 142 -13.37 52.16 4.77
N GLY A 143 -14.35 51.27 5.04
CA GLY A 143 -15.20 51.39 6.20
C GLY A 143 -14.43 51.07 7.47
N PHE A 144 -14.58 51.92 8.49
CA PHE A 144 -14.00 51.69 9.83
C PHE A 144 -14.34 50.29 10.39
N VAL A 145 -15.54 49.81 10.12
CA VAL A 145 -16.03 48.51 10.55
C VAL A 145 -15.28 47.36 9.86
N ASP A 146 -15.03 47.45 8.55
CA ASP A 146 -14.29 46.41 7.78
C ASP A 146 -12.85 46.31 8.29
N LYS A 147 -12.20 47.45 8.53
CA LYS A 147 -10.85 47.49 9.10
C LYS A 147 -10.76 46.82 10.48
N LEU A 148 -11.72 47.12 11.36
CA LEU A 148 -11.76 46.51 12.70
C LEU A 148 -12.00 45.01 12.61
N GLN A 149 -12.89 44.55 11.74
CA GLN A 149 -13.22 43.13 11.59
C GLN A 149 -12.04 42.34 11.08
N LYS A 150 -11.32 42.84 10.06
CA LYS A 150 -10.12 42.20 9.54
C LYS A 150 -8.98 42.15 10.56
N MET A 151 -8.80 43.20 11.32
CA MET A 151 -7.83 43.22 12.41
C MET A 151 -8.21 42.23 13.52
N GLN A 152 -9.48 42.13 13.85
CA GLN A 152 -9.98 41.16 14.83
C GLN A 152 -9.75 39.71 14.34
N ASP A 153 -10.03 39.40 13.06
CA ASP A 153 -9.80 38.10 12.46
C ASP A 153 -8.29 37.69 12.49
N TYR A 154 -7.40 38.65 12.23
CA TYR A 154 -5.97 38.44 12.37
C TYR A 154 -5.58 38.05 13.80
N TYR A 155 -6.01 38.84 14.78
CA TYR A 155 -5.68 38.60 16.20
C TYR A 155 -6.28 37.31 16.75
N ILE A 156 -7.45 36.90 16.30
CA ILE A 156 -8.03 35.61 16.67
C ILE A 156 -7.10 34.46 16.15
N ARG A 157 -6.68 34.52 14.90
CA ARG A 157 -5.78 33.50 14.33
C ARG A 157 -4.41 33.53 14.98
N LEU A 158 -3.84 34.71 15.20
CA LEU A 158 -2.55 34.87 15.88
C LEU A 158 -2.60 34.25 17.28
N LYS A 159 -3.68 34.46 18.01
CA LYS A 159 -3.88 33.87 19.35
C LYS A 159 -3.83 32.33 19.27
N GLU A 160 -4.47 31.71 18.30
CA GLU A 160 -4.46 30.25 18.14
C GLU A 160 -3.06 29.74 17.75
N VAL A 161 -2.35 30.43 16.86
CA VAL A 161 -0.96 30.12 16.51
C VAL A 161 -0.04 30.19 17.74
N LEU A 162 -0.19 31.26 18.56
CA LEU A 162 0.60 31.41 19.80
C LEU A 162 0.25 30.36 20.86
N ARG A 163 -0.92 29.76 20.80
CA ARG A 163 -1.31 28.61 21.64
C ARG A 163 -0.71 27.28 21.16
N GLY A 164 0.01 27.29 20.04
CA GLY A 164 0.62 26.11 19.47
C GLY A 164 -0.29 25.30 18.55
N VAL A 165 -1.41 25.89 18.10
CA VAL A 165 -2.24 25.25 17.07
C VAL A 165 -1.47 25.29 15.75
N ASP A 166 -1.03 24.14 15.30
CA ASP A 166 -0.44 23.93 13.99
C ASP A 166 -1.33 23.01 13.15
N THR A 167 -1.70 23.48 11.97
CA THR A 167 -2.62 22.80 11.09
C THR A 167 -1.90 22.20 9.88
N TYR A 168 -0.80 21.49 10.11
CA TYR A 168 -0.13 20.72 9.06
C TYR A 168 -0.95 19.47 8.71
N TRP A 169 -2.02 19.67 7.95
CA TRP A 169 -3.03 18.65 7.65
C TRP A 169 -2.52 17.40 6.92
N LEU A 170 -1.36 17.48 6.27
CA LEU A 170 -0.75 16.31 5.65
C LEU A 170 -0.24 15.30 6.69
N GLY A 171 0.21 15.78 7.84
CA GLY A 171 0.73 14.93 8.91
C GLY A 171 -0.38 14.25 9.73
N GLU A 172 -1.53 14.92 9.88
CA GLU A 172 -2.60 14.47 10.76
C GLU A 172 -3.17 13.07 10.46
N PRO A 173 -3.48 12.71 9.18
CA PRO A 173 -4.03 11.39 8.87
C PRO A 173 -2.97 10.29 8.79
N LEU A 174 -1.68 10.63 8.94
CA LEU A 174 -0.57 9.71 8.70
C LEU A 174 -0.01 9.22 10.03
N ARG A 175 0.38 7.95 10.05
CA ARG A 175 1.04 7.33 11.19
C ARG A 175 2.14 6.40 10.72
N THR A 176 3.18 6.29 11.53
CA THR A 176 4.18 5.25 11.36
C THR A 176 3.56 3.89 11.63
N VAL A 177 3.76 2.97 10.71
CA VAL A 177 3.28 1.58 10.82
C VAL A 177 4.47 0.67 11.05
N PHE A 178 4.34 -0.20 12.03
CA PHE A 178 5.30 -1.26 12.32
C PHE A 178 4.66 -2.60 11.94
N ASN A 179 5.30 -3.29 10.99
CA ASN A 179 4.89 -4.62 10.54
C ASN A 179 5.90 -5.65 11.01
N HIS A 180 5.42 -6.81 11.40
CA HIS A 180 6.29 -7.95 11.69
C HIS A 180 5.64 -9.24 11.21
N SER A 181 6.46 -10.18 10.72
CA SER A 181 6.03 -11.54 10.41
C SER A 181 7.05 -12.54 10.97
N HIS A 182 6.54 -13.64 11.47
CA HIS A 182 7.33 -14.70 12.05
C HIS A 182 6.94 -16.01 11.38
N ASN A 183 7.92 -16.74 10.86
CA ASN A 183 7.73 -18.03 10.25
C ASN A 183 8.56 -19.06 11.01
N LEU A 184 7.91 -20.14 11.43
CA LEU A 184 8.54 -21.32 12.01
C LEU A 184 8.33 -22.47 11.06
N TYR A 185 9.40 -23.08 10.62
CA TYR A 185 9.36 -24.21 9.72
C TYR A 185 10.12 -25.38 10.35
N ILE A 186 9.48 -26.55 10.32
CA ILE A 186 10.04 -27.80 10.83
C ILE A 186 10.01 -28.78 9.70
N ASP A 187 11.15 -29.35 9.33
CA ASP A 187 11.25 -30.40 8.33
C ASP A 187 12.16 -31.55 8.79
N GLY A 188 11.90 -32.71 8.28
CA GLY A 188 12.67 -33.90 8.60
C GLY A 188 11.92 -35.17 8.24
N GLY A 189 12.44 -36.28 8.65
CA GLY A 189 11.80 -37.59 8.46
C GLY A 189 12.71 -38.62 7.83
N ASP A 190 12.19 -39.80 7.63
CA ASP A 190 12.89 -40.91 7.00
C ASP A 190 12.60 -40.95 5.48
N LYS A 191 13.29 -41.82 4.76
CA LYS A 191 13.06 -42.03 3.30
C LYS A 191 11.63 -42.45 2.97
N ALA A 192 10.95 -43.07 3.93
CA ALA A 192 9.58 -43.57 3.77
C ALA A 192 8.52 -42.50 4.15
N MET A 193 8.83 -41.59 5.09
CA MET A 193 7.90 -40.60 5.59
C MET A 193 8.66 -39.28 5.87
N ARG A 194 8.22 -38.20 5.23
CA ARG A 194 8.79 -36.84 5.37
C ARG A 194 7.67 -35.88 5.77
N TYR A 195 7.94 -34.95 6.63
CA TYR A 195 7.02 -33.91 7.10
C TYR A 195 7.68 -32.55 7.06
#